data_53fa6e9d60dd4e0a5fdc8691bc7bf489
#
_entry.id   53fa6e9d60dd4e0a5fdc8691bc7bf489
#
_cell.length_a   1.000
_cell.length_b   1.000
_cell.length_c   1.000
_cell.angle_alpha   90.00
_cell.angle_beta   90.00
_cell.angle_gamma   90.00
#
_symmetry.space_group_name_H-M   'P 1'
#
loop_
_entity.id
_entity.type
_entity.pdbx_description
1 polymer ?
#
loop_
_entity_poly.entity_id
_entity_poly.type
_entity_poly.pdbx_seq_one_letter_code
_entity_poly.pdbx_strand_id
1 'polypeptide(L)'
;MTQVGIIGWRGMVGSVLLQRMLEENDFNGISAHFFSTSSAGGHGPVIDGIRYTLKDAHSIEALAEMDIIITCQGGEYTKAIYPALLEYGWKGYWIDAASALRMDERACIILDPVNRKNIDRAVNDGIKLFVGGNCSITLSLMGLAGLINADLIEWMSVMTYQSASGAGAKHVRELIAQSAYISQNLSPDELENPGSVLPLVNKVSELIRSDKMPIDNFGAPLMGSIIPWIDSDLGDGNSREEWKGEAETNKILGLPVGTIPVNGLCIRVGVIRCHSAAITLKLKREVSEAEFEALVTHSHPWVNYVPNNKEASVAHLTPAHISGSLQVGIGRFKKMALNNDPIYSVLTVGDQLLWGAAEPLRRMLNILLNRI
;
A
#
# COMPACT_ATOMS: atom_id res chain seq x y z
N MET A 1 0.98 -8.17 -30.75
CA MET A 1 0.51 -8.15 -29.36
C MET A 1 1.69 -7.87 -28.45
N THR A 2 1.56 -6.96 -27.50
CA THR A 2 2.62 -6.65 -26.53
C THR A 2 2.87 -7.85 -25.62
N GLN A 3 4.12 -8.27 -25.49
CA GLN A 3 4.53 -9.38 -24.64
C GLN A 3 4.65 -8.89 -23.20
N VAL A 4 3.83 -9.42 -22.28
CA VAL A 4 3.79 -8.98 -20.89
C VAL A 4 4.16 -10.13 -19.96
N GLY A 5 5.29 -10.00 -19.27
CA GLY A 5 5.75 -10.94 -18.25
C GLY A 5 5.20 -10.60 -16.87
N ILE A 6 4.59 -11.55 -16.17
CA ILE A 6 4.03 -11.38 -14.84
C ILE A 6 4.71 -12.32 -13.87
N ILE A 7 5.39 -11.74 -12.85
CA ILE A 7 6.22 -12.46 -11.88
C ILE A 7 5.65 -12.25 -10.48
N GLY A 8 5.63 -13.33 -9.66
CA GLY A 8 5.13 -13.25 -8.29
C GLY A 8 3.59 -13.21 -8.16
N TRP A 9 2.89 -13.63 -9.18
CA TRP A 9 1.42 -13.60 -9.31
C TRP A 9 0.66 -14.41 -8.23
N ARG A 10 1.31 -15.37 -7.54
CA ARG A 10 0.72 -16.15 -6.43
C ARG A 10 0.88 -15.49 -5.06
N GLY A 11 1.74 -14.47 -4.96
CA GLY A 11 1.93 -13.70 -3.74
C GLY A 11 0.69 -12.83 -3.41
N MET A 12 0.66 -12.23 -2.23
CA MET A 12 -0.48 -11.41 -1.79
C MET A 12 -0.78 -10.26 -2.76
N VAL A 13 0.21 -9.48 -3.15
CA VAL A 13 0.04 -8.40 -4.12
C VAL A 13 -0.25 -8.94 -5.52
N GLY A 14 0.50 -9.97 -5.95
CA GLY A 14 0.34 -10.55 -7.27
C GLY A 14 -1.02 -11.19 -7.51
N SER A 15 -1.62 -11.83 -6.49
CA SER A 15 -2.98 -12.39 -6.61
C SER A 15 -4.04 -11.31 -6.69
N VAL A 16 -3.89 -10.19 -5.98
CA VAL A 16 -4.78 -9.04 -6.10
C VAL A 16 -4.60 -8.37 -7.47
N LEU A 17 -3.37 -8.22 -7.95
CA LEU A 17 -3.11 -7.71 -9.30
C LEU A 17 -3.79 -8.57 -10.37
N LEU A 18 -3.63 -9.89 -10.30
CA LEU A 18 -4.25 -10.84 -11.24
C LEU A 18 -5.77 -10.73 -11.20
N GLN A 19 -6.38 -10.69 -10.00
CA GLN A 19 -7.81 -10.52 -9.83
C GLN A 19 -8.29 -9.21 -10.46
N ARG A 20 -7.62 -8.08 -10.19
CA ARG A 20 -7.98 -6.78 -10.76
C ARG A 20 -7.85 -6.75 -12.28
N MET A 21 -6.79 -7.36 -12.83
CA MET A 21 -6.60 -7.48 -14.28
C MET A 21 -7.72 -8.31 -14.95
N LEU A 22 -8.23 -9.35 -14.27
CA LEU A 22 -9.38 -10.14 -14.74
C LEU A 22 -10.67 -9.32 -14.69
N GLU A 23 -10.95 -8.64 -13.59
CA GLU A 23 -12.16 -7.81 -13.40
C GLU A 23 -12.25 -6.70 -14.44
N GLU A 24 -11.12 -6.11 -14.83
CA GLU A 24 -11.03 -4.98 -15.76
C GLU A 24 -10.71 -5.41 -17.21
N ASN A 25 -10.65 -6.72 -17.47
CA ASN A 25 -10.36 -7.30 -18.79
C ASN A 25 -8.99 -6.86 -19.39
N ASP A 26 -7.97 -6.63 -18.55
CA ASP A 26 -6.67 -6.12 -18.99
C ASP A 26 -5.87 -7.13 -19.82
N PHE A 27 -6.24 -8.41 -19.82
CA PHE A 27 -5.61 -9.43 -20.67
C PHE A 27 -5.95 -9.30 -22.13
N ASN A 28 -6.98 -8.54 -22.48
CA ASN A 28 -7.35 -8.29 -23.88
C ASN A 28 -6.24 -7.51 -24.60
N GLY A 29 -5.80 -8.01 -25.73
CA GLY A 29 -4.82 -7.34 -26.60
C GLY A 29 -3.37 -7.42 -26.13
N ILE A 30 -3.06 -8.19 -25.10
CA ILE A 30 -1.68 -8.53 -24.69
C ILE A 30 -1.41 -10.04 -24.85
N SER A 31 -0.14 -10.41 -24.95
CA SER A 31 0.34 -11.78 -24.82
C SER A 31 0.94 -11.94 -23.43
N ALA A 32 0.16 -12.51 -22.50
CA ALA A 32 0.58 -12.65 -21.11
C ALA A 32 1.50 -13.89 -20.94
N HIS A 33 2.56 -13.75 -20.16
CA HIS A 33 3.49 -14.81 -19.80
C HIS A 33 3.69 -14.82 -18.28
N PHE A 34 3.49 -15.98 -17.67
CA PHE A 34 3.63 -16.12 -16.22
C PHE A 34 4.96 -16.78 -15.87
N PHE A 35 5.68 -16.16 -14.95
CA PHE A 35 6.99 -16.62 -14.50
C PHE A 35 6.95 -17.04 -13.03
N SER A 36 7.78 -18.02 -12.69
CA SER A 36 7.92 -18.53 -11.33
C SER A 36 9.38 -18.75 -10.95
N THR A 37 9.76 -18.39 -9.73
CA THR A 37 11.09 -18.66 -9.16
C THR A 37 11.26 -20.08 -8.63
N SER A 38 10.16 -20.85 -8.49
CA SER A 38 10.19 -22.16 -7.81
C SER A 38 9.46 -23.28 -8.55
N SER A 39 8.74 -22.97 -9.63
CA SER A 39 7.83 -23.92 -10.28
C SER A 39 7.82 -23.76 -11.80
N ALA A 40 8.97 -23.46 -12.40
CA ALA A 40 9.13 -23.40 -13.86
C ALA A 40 8.69 -24.74 -14.52
N GLY A 41 7.98 -24.66 -15.65
CA GLY A 41 7.35 -25.79 -16.33
C GLY A 41 6.01 -26.25 -15.71
N GLY A 42 5.66 -25.74 -14.52
CA GLY A 42 4.42 -26.07 -13.81
C GLY A 42 3.21 -25.31 -14.36
N HIS A 43 2.08 -25.52 -13.70
CA HIS A 43 0.80 -24.89 -14.06
C HIS A 43 0.70 -23.45 -13.52
N GLY A 44 0.45 -22.53 -14.43
CA GLY A 44 0.09 -21.13 -14.16
C GLY A 44 -1.42 -20.92 -13.90
N PRO A 45 -1.86 -19.66 -13.90
CA PRO A 45 -3.29 -19.33 -13.75
C PRO A 45 -4.10 -19.82 -14.96
N VAL A 46 -5.40 -19.88 -14.78
CA VAL A 46 -6.37 -20.07 -15.88
C VAL A 46 -7.04 -18.73 -16.15
N ILE A 47 -6.94 -18.24 -17.39
CA ILE A 47 -7.54 -16.97 -17.82
C ILE A 47 -8.35 -17.29 -19.07
N ASP A 48 -9.62 -16.94 -19.09
CA ASP A 48 -10.57 -17.20 -20.19
C ASP A 48 -10.57 -18.68 -20.65
N GLY A 49 -10.45 -19.61 -19.68
CA GLY A 49 -10.41 -21.04 -19.92
C GLY A 49 -9.04 -21.58 -20.38
N ILE A 50 -8.06 -20.72 -20.66
CA ILE A 50 -6.73 -21.09 -21.08
C ILE A 50 -5.81 -21.23 -19.85
N ARG A 51 -5.20 -22.41 -19.69
CA ARG A 51 -4.20 -22.68 -18.67
C ARG A 51 -2.81 -22.30 -19.17
N TYR A 52 -2.16 -21.42 -18.46
CA TYR A 52 -0.79 -21.00 -18.76
C TYR A 52 0.25 -21.98 -18.21
N THR A 53 1.38 -22.09 -18.88
CA THR A 53 2.57 -22.79 -18.38
C THR A 53 3.55 -21.77 -17.82
N LEU A 54 4.14 -22.06 -16.67
CA LEU A 54 5.08 -21.15 -16.01
C LEU A 54 6.46 -21.20 -16.66
N LYS A 55 6.99 -20.04 -17.03
CA LYS A 55 8.39 -19.87 -17.43
C LYS A 55 9.29 -19.70 -16.20
N ASP A 56 10.59 -19.92 -16.37
CA ASP A 56 11.59 -19.67 -15.32
C ASP A 56 11.81 -18.17 -15.13
N ALA A 57 11.55 -17.68 -13.91
CA ALA A 57 11.76 -16.29 -13.56
C ALA A 57 13.25 -15.89 -13.39
N HIS A 58 14.17 -16.84 -13.46
CA HIS A 58 15.60 -16.58 -13.46
C HIS A 58 16.23 -16.63 -14.87
N SER A 59 15.50 -17.07 -15.89
CA SER A 59 16.00 -17.04 -17.27
C SER A 59 15.96 -15.62 -17.84
N ILE A 60 17.13 -15.00 -17.92
CA ILE A 60 17.29 -13.66 -18.51
C ILE A 60 16.85 -13.64 -19.97
N GLU A 61 17.15 -14.70 -20.72
CA GLU A 61 16.76 -14.85 -22.14
C GLU A 61 15.23 -14.81 -22.28
N ALA A 62 14.52 -15.61 -21.47
CA ALA A 62 13.06 -15.68 -21.52
C ALA A 62 12.39 -14.38 -21.04
N LEU A 63 12.99 -13.68 -20.09
CA LEU A 63 12.51 -12.38 -19.61
C LEU A 63 12.79 -11.28 -20.65
N ALA A 64 13.91 -11.34 -21.36
CA ALA A 64 14.29 -10.36 -22.38
C ALA A 64 13.37 -10.37 -23.61
N GLU A 65 12.59 -11.42 -23.81
CA GLU A 65 11.54 -11.48 -24.84
C GLU A 65 10.33 -10.59 -24.51
N MET A 66 10.18 -10.11 -23.27
CA MET A 66 9.04 -9.33 -22.83
C MET A 66 9.22 -7.85 -23.15
N ASP A 67 8.16 -7.22 -23.68
CA ASP A 67 8.11 -5.77 -23.88
C ASP A 67 7.88 -5.04 -22.53
N ILE A 68 7.08 -5.66 -21.65
CA ILE A 68 6.75 -5.15 -20.33
C ILE A 68 6.88 -6.29 -19.31
N ILE A 69 7.55 -6.03 -18.21
CA ILE A 69 7.62 -6.94 -17.06
C ILE A 69 6.94 -6.29 -15.86
N ILE A 70 6.00 -7.02 -15.24
CA ILE A 70 5.36 -6.63 -13.97
C ILE A 70 5.80 -7.61 -12.90
N THR A 71 6.45 -7.13 -11.86
CA THR A 71 6.94 -7.97 -10.76
C THR A 71 6.31 -7.64 -9.42
N CYS A 72 5.85 -8.68 -8.73
CA CYS A 72 5.40 -8.69 -7.34
C CYS A 72 6.25 -9.67 -6.50
N GLN A 73 7.47 -10.00 -6.96
CA GLN A 73 8.31 -11.05 -6.36
C GLN A 73 9.13 -10.55 -5.16
N GLY A 74 9.28 -9.21 -5.03
CA GLY A 74 10.00 -8.59 -3.92
C GLY A 74 11.40 -8.10 -4.28
N GLY A 75 11.99 -7.31 -3.35
CA GLY A 75 13.19 -6.52 -3.61
C GLY A 75 14.45 -7.32 -3.94
N GLU A 76 14.63 -8.49 -3.34
CA GLU A 76 15.82 -9.33 -3.62
C GLU A 76 15.81 -9.86 -5.05
N TYR A 77 14.64 -10.24 -5.54
CA TYR A 77 14.47 -10.62 -6.94
C TYR A 77 14.80 -9.45 -7.88
N THR A 78 14.26 -8.26 -7.58
CA THR A 78 14.51 -7.05 -8.36
C THR A 78 15.99 -6.70 -8.42
N LYS A 79 16.70 -6.73 -7.28
CA LYS A 79 18.14 -6.45 -7.20
C LYS A 79 18.98 -7.42 -8.01
N ALA A 80 18.55 -8.67 -8.11
CA ALA A 80 19.27 -9.70 -8.87
C ALA A 80 18.97 -9.63 -10.38
N ILE A 81 17.72 -9.47 -10.77
CA ILE A 81 17.28 -9.69 -12.15
C ILE A 81 17.29 -8.39 -12.98
N TYR A 82 16.88 -7.25 -12.42
CA TYR A 82 16.80 -6.02 -13.22
C TYR A 82 18.16 -5.57 -13.77
N PRO A 83 19.26 -5.54 -12.99
CA PRO A 83 20.58 -5.24 -13.54
C PRO A 83 21.04 -6.23 -14.63
N ALA A 84 20.81 -7.53 -14.42
CA ALA A 84 21.18 -8.57 -15.38
C ALA A 84 20.43 -8.43 -16.72
N LEU A 85 19.15 -8.02 -16.68
CA LEU A 85 18.39 -7.70 -17.89
C LEU A 85 18.97 -6.49 -18.64
N LEU A 86 19.40 -5.46 -17.92
CA LEU A 86 20.03 -4.28 -18.53
C LEU A 86 21.38 -4.65 -19.17
N GLU A 87 22.19 -5.48 -18.50
CA GLU A 87 23.47 -5.99 -19.05
C GLU A 87 23.25 -6.87 -20.28
N TYR A 88 22.15 -7.63 -20.31
CA TYR A 88 21.76 -8.42 -21.48
C TYR A 88 21.33 -7.55 -22.67
N GLY A 89 21.06 -6.25 -22.42
CA GLY A 89 20.63 -5.27 -23.43
C GLY A 89 19.12 -5.12 -23.58
N TRP A 90 18.33 -5.60 -22.61
CA TRP A 90 16.89 -5.44 -22.62
C TRP A 90 16.47 -3.96 -22.54
N LYS A 91 15.45 -3.59 -23.31
CA LYS A 91 14.96 -2.20 -23.43
C LYS A 91 13.47 -2.04 -23.15
N GLY A 92 12.83 -3.08 -22.59
CA GLY A 92 11.43 -3.05 -22.23
C GLY A 92 11.14 -2.21 -20.99
N TYR A 93 9.90 -2.24 -20.54
CA TYR A 93 9.44 -1.55 -19.35
C TYR A 93 9.41 -2.48 -18.13
N TRP A 94 9.96 -2.01 -17.02
CA TRP A 94 9.91 -2.69 -15.72
C TRP A 94 8.94 -1.99 -14.80
N ILE A 95 7.88 -2.70 -14.36
CA ILE A 95 6.89 -2.24 -13.40
C ILE A 95 7.05 -3.08 -12.14
N ASP A 96 7.34 -2.45 -10.99
CA ASP A 96 7.73 -3.16 -9.76
C ASP A 96 6.88 -2.76 -8.56
N ALA A 97 6.38 -3.76 -7.83
CA ALA A 97 5.74 -3.54 -6.53
C ALA A 97 6.75 -3.28 -5.40
N ALA A 98 7.99 -3.78 -5.56
CA ALA A 98 9.00 -3.72 -4.51
C ALA A 98 9.62 -2.33 -4.34
N SER A 99 10.08 -2.05 -3.11
CA SER A 99 10.69 -0.75 -2.77
C SER A 99 12.16 -0.62 -3.20
N ALA A 100 12.79 -1.69 -3.70
CA ALA A 100 14.24 -1.74 -3.91
C ALA A 100 14.78 -0.62 -4.81
N LEU A 101 14.02 -0.24 -5.83
CA LEU A 101 14.42 0.76 -6.82
C LEU A 101 13.63 2.08 -6.73
N ARG A 102 12.78 2.27 -5.70
CA ARG A 102 11.97 3.51 -5.60
C ARG A 102 12.80 4.79 -5.59
N MET A 103 13.95 4.75 -4.95
CA MET A 103 14.82 5.93 -4.83
C MET A 103 15.92 5.98 -5.90
N ASP A 104 15.96 5.04 -6.86
CA ASP A 104 16.81 5.14 -8.05
C ASP A 104 16.41 6.38 -8.87
N GLU A 105 17.37 7.19 -9.29
CA GLU A 105 17.11 8.43 -10.04
C GLU A 105 16.39 8.18 -11.37
N ARG A 106 16.56 6.99 -11.95
CA ARG A 106 15.91 6.56 -13.18
C ARG A 106 14.48 6.08 -12.98
N ALA A 107 14.03 5.93 -11.73
CA ALA A 107 12.72 5.40 -11.41
C ALA A 107 11.66 6.48 -11.28
N CYS A 108 10.51 6.28 -11.91
CA CYS A 108 9.29 7.02 -11.64
C CYS A 108 8.42 6.23 -10.66
N ILE A 109 8.05 6.83 -9.51
CA ILE A 109 7.05 6.24 -8.62
C ILE A 109 5.66 6.55 -9.18
N ILE A 110 4.84 5.50 -9.29
CA ILE A 110 3.54 5.57 -9.98
C ILE A 110 2.37 5.67 -9.00
N LEU A 111 1.57 6.72 -9.18
CA LEU A 111 0.29 6.95 -8.51
C LEU A 111 -0.54 7.89 -9.39
N ASP A 112 -1.00 7.41 -10.54
CA ASP A 112 -1.56 8.24 -11.61
C ASP A 112 -2.73 9.16 -11.21
N PRO A 113 -3.60 8.86 -10.23
CA PRO A 113 -4.59 9.82 -9.77
C PRO A 113 -3.97 11.08 -9.12
N VAL A 114 -2.72 10.98 -8.66
CA VAL A 114 -2.01 12.06 -7.97
C VAL A 114 -0.94 12.68 -8.88
N ASN A 115 -0.18 11.85 -9.62
CA ASN A 115 1.01 12.30 -10.33
C ASN A 115 1.02 11.99 -11.84
N ARG A 116 -0.13 11.88 -12.48
CA ARG A 116 -0.25 11.55 -13.92
C ARG A 116 0.69 12.36 -14.80
N LYS A 117 0.80 13.67 -14.59
CA LYS A 117 1.68 14.54 -15.37
C LYS A 117 3.16 14.13 -15.26
N ASN A 118 3.60 13.66 -14.11
CA ASN A 118 4.97 13.19 -13.90
C ASN A 118 5.19 11.84 -14.60
N ILE A 119 4.21 10.95 -14.57
CA ILE A 119 4.25 9.68 -15.29
C ILE A 119 4.32 9.93 -16.82
N ASP A 120 3.45 10.77 -17.36
CA ASP A 120 3.43 11.08 -18.79
C ASP A 120 4.77 11.69 -19.23
N ARG A 121 5.34 12.60 -18.43
CA ARG A 121 6.68 13.14 -18.68
C ARG A 121 7.73 12.05 -18.69
N ALA A 122 7.75 11.17 -17.66
CA ALA A 122 8.70 10.08 -17.56
C ALA A 122 8.63 9.13 -18.77
N VAL A 123 7.42 8.81 -19.23
CA VAL A 123 7.22 8.00 -20.45
C VAL A 123 7.78 8.69 -21.67
N ASN A 124 7.51 9.99 -21.86
CA ASN A 124 7.99 10.79 -22.99
C ASN A 124 9.51 10.95 -22.96
N ASP A 125 10.12 11.07 -21.79
CA ASP A 125 11.57 11.14 -21.58
C ASP A 125 12.28 9.77 -21.75
N GLY A 126 11.52 8.71 -22.03
CA GLY A 126 12.04 7.38 -22.28
C GLY A 126 12.40 6.57 -21.02
N ILE A 127 11.93 7.00 -19.86
CA ILE A 127 12.08 6.22 -18.61
C ILE A 127 11.42 4.84 -18.78
N LYS A 128 12.13 3.80 -18.35
CA LYS A 128 11.69 2.40 -18.45
C LYS A 128 11.41 1.74 -17.10
N LEU A 129 11.74 2.41 -16.01
CA LEU A 129 11.60 1.90 -14.64
C LEU A 129 10.47 2.62 -13.92
N PHE A 130 9.39 1.89 -13.64
CA PHE A 130 8.20 2.37 -12.93
C PHE A 130 8.00 1.54 -11.67
N VAL A 131 7.84 2.20 -10.52
CA VAL A 131 7.80 1.52 -9.23
C VAL A 131 6.59 1.97 -8.43
N GLY A 132 5.86 1.03 -7.84
CA GLY A 132 4.77 1.33 -6.90
C GLY A 132 5.31 2.05 -5.66
N GLY A 133 4.56 3.03 -5.14
CA GLY A 133 4.94 3.78 -3.94
C GLY A 133 4.75 2.99 -2.65
N ASN A 134 5.18 3.57 -1.53
CA ASN A 134 4.88 3.05 -0.20
C ASN A 134 3.38 3.05 0.06
N CYS A 135 2.86 1.94 0.57
CA CYS A 135 1.41 1.72 0.68
C CYS A 135 0.70 2.74 1.59
N SER A 136 1.34 3.18 2.68
CA SER A 136 0.77 4.17 3.60
C SER A 136 0.77 5.55 2.97
N ILE A 137 1.86 5.92 2.30
CA ILE A 137 2.02 7.22 1.66
C ILE A 137 1.10 7.36 0.45
N THR A 138 1.02 6.34 -0.41
CA THR A 138 0.11 6.39 -1.57
C THR A 138 -1.35 6.59 -1.14
N LEU A 139 -1.81 5.89 -0.10
CA LEU A 139 -3.16 6.05 0.41
C LEU A 139 -3.40 7.44 1.02
N SER A 140 -2.43 7.97 1.75
CA SER A 140 -2.50 9.33 2.30
C SER A 140 -2.57 10.37 1.18
N LEU A 141 -1.69 10.27 0.17
CA LEU A 141 -1.67 11.20 -0.96
C LEU A 141 -2.93 11.10 -1.84
N MET A 142 -3.50 9.89 -2.00
CA MET A 142 -4.80 9.72 -2.65
C MET A 142 -5.89 10.52 -1.94
N GLY A 143 -6.01 10.38 -0.62
CA GLY A 143 -6.99 11.14 0.16
C GLY A 143 -6.75 12.65 0.11
N LEU A 144 -5.49 13.08 0.06
CA LEU A 144 -5.08 14.49 0.08
C LEU A 144 -4.92 15.11 -1.31
N ALA A 145 -5.20 14.38 -2.39
CA ALA A 145 -4.93 14.81 -3.76
C ALA A 145 -5.50 16.19 -4.10
N GLY A 146 -6.69 16.54 -3.59
CA GLY A 146 -7.30 17.84 -3.79
C GLY A 146 -6.51 18.99 -3.16
N LEU A 147 -6.00 18.81 -1.95
CA LEU A 147 -5.15 19.80 -1.28
C LEU A 147 -3.78 19.92 -1.96
N ILE A 148 -3.24 18.81 -2.45
CA ILE A 148 -1.98 18.77 -3.20
C ILE A 148 -2.13 19.53 -4.53
N ASN A 149 -3.19 19.25 -5.29
CA ASN A 149 -3.46 19.91 -6.56
C ASN A 149 -3.68 21.43 -6.42
N ALA A 150 -4.22 21.84 -5.27
CA ALA A 150 -4.41 23.25 -4.93
C ALA A 150 -3.14 23.91 -4.31
N ASP A 151 -2.02 23.18 -4.20
CA ASP A 151 -0.77 23.64 -3.58
C ASP A 151 -0.95 24.20 -2.17
N LEU A 152 -1.78 23.57 -1.36
CA LEU A 152 -2.15 24.06 -0.03
C LEU A 152 -1.30 23.50 1.11
N ILE A 153 -0.63 22.37 0.93
CA ILE A 153 0.10 21.71 2.01
C ILE A 153 1.47 22.37 2.23
N GLU A 154 1.72 22.86 3.44
CA GLU A 154 3.02 23.36 3.87
C GLU A 154 3.89 22.24 4.47
N TRP A 155 3.35 21.47 5.41
CA TRP A 155 3.93 20.26 5.97
C TRP A 155 2.85 19.31 6.51
N MET A 156 3.22 18.07 6.78
CA MET A 156 2.32 17.12 7.43
C MET A 156 3.04 16.19 8.40
N SER A 157 2.32 15.83 9.47
CA SER A 157 2.71 14.76 10.39
C SER A 157 1.72 13.60 10.23
N VAL A 158 2.24 12.41 9.89
CA VAL A 158 1.45 11.24 9.48
C VAL A 158 1.65 10.11 10.47
N MET A 159 0.64 9.85 11.31
CA MET A 159 0.62 8.71 12.23
C MET A 159 -0.11 7.55 11.54
N THR A 160 0.61 6.53 11.10
CA THR A 160 0.02 5.41 10.35
C THR A 160 -0.38 4.26 11.28
N TYR A 161 -1.55 3.68 11.02
CA TYR A 161 -2.07 2.47 11.63
C TYR A 161 -2.12 1.38 10.56
N GLN A 162 -1.04 0.60 10.48
CA GLN A 162 -0.83 -0.32 9.38
C GLN A 162 -1.34 -1.72 9.70
N SER A 163 -2.13 -2.29 8.80
CA SER A 163 -2.67 -3.64 8.90
C SER A 163 -1.60 -4.72 8.71
N ALA A 164 -1.88 -5.93 9.20
CA ALA A 164 -1.03 -7.11 9.08
C ALA A 164 -0.68 -7.46 7.63
N SER A 165 -1.62 -7.26 6.69
CA SER A 165 -1.40 -7.56 5.27
C SER A 165 -0.32 -6.71 4.60
N GLY A 166 0.01 -5.53 5.16
CA GLY A 166 1.17 -4.74 4.72
C GLY A 166 2.51 -5.45 4.96
N ALA A 167 2.57 -6.37 5.93
CA ALA A 167 3.75 -7.19 6.20
C ALA A 167 3.75 -8.53 5.43
N GLY A 168 2.66 -8.87 4.74
CA GLY A 168 2.55 -10.05 3.89
C GLY A 168 1.77 -11.23 4.50
N ALA A 169 1.60 -12.30 3.71
CA ALA A 169 0.69 -13.39 4.01
C ALA A 169 1.03 -14.17 5.30
N LYS A 170 2.31 -14.32 5.64
CA LYS A 170 2.73 -15.00 6.87
C LYS A 170 2.26 -14.24 8.11
N HIS A 171 2.37 -12.93 8.11
CA HIS A 171 1.94 -12.05 9.18
C HIS A 171 0.41 -12.02 9.35
N VAL A 172 -0.34 -12.05 8.24
CA VAL A 172 -1.81 -12.21 8.31
C VAL A 172 -2.20 -13.51 8.99
N ARG A 173 -1.57 -14.64 8.59
CA ARG A 173 -1.83 -15.95 9.23
C ARG A 173 -1.48 -15.93 10.70
N GLU A 174 -0.38 -15.29 11.08
CA GLU A 174 0.03 -15.18 12.48
C GLU A 174 -0.97 -14.37 13.31
N LEU A 175 -1.45 -13.20 12.81
CA LEU A 175 -2.48 -12.43 13.51
C LEU A 175 -3.77 -13.26 13.71
N ILE A 176 -4.18 -14.03 12.71
CA ILE A 176 -5.33 -14.94 12.82
C ILE A 176 -5.05 -16.04 13.85
N ALA A 177 -3.84 -16.61 13.87
CA ALA A 177 -3.44 -17.61 14.84
C ALA A 177 -3.40 -17.05 16.27
N GLN A 178 -2.95 -15.81 16.46
CA GLN A 178 -2.99 -15.11 17.75
C GLN A 178 -4.44 -14.95 18.24
N SER A 179 -5.35 -14.56 17.36
CA SER A 179 -6.78 -14.46 17.69
C SER A 179 -7.39 -15.81 18.10
N ALA A 180 -7.06 -16.86 17.34
CA ALA A 180 -7.49 -18.22 17.63
C ALA A 180 -6.92 -18.73 18.97
N TYR A 181 -5.63 -18.45 19.25
CA TYR A 181 -4.99 -18.84 20.50
C TYR A 181 -5.71 -18.22 21.71
N ILE A 182 -6.04 -16.93 21.68
CA ILE A 182 -6.79 -16.28 22.76
C ILE A 182 -8.17 -16.93 22.89
N SER A 183 -8.93 -17.03 21.79
CA SER A 183 -10.29 -17.57 21.81
C SER A 183 -10.39 -19.01 22.33
N GLN A 184 -9.44 -19.88 21.95
CA GLN A 184 -9.42 -21.29 22.37
C GLN A 184 -9.08 -21.48 23.85
N ASN A 185 -8.48 -20.48 24.49
CA ASN A 185 -8.14 -20.54 25.91
C ASN A 185 -9.15 -19.82 26.82
N LEU A 186 -10.29 -19.40 26.26
CA LEU A 186 -11.42 -18.82 26.99
C LEU A 186 -12.61 -19.78 26.95
N SER A 187 -13.31 -19.95 28.07
CA SER A 187 -14.54 -20.73 28.13
C SER A 187 -15.76 -19.85 27.83
N PRO A 188 -16.89 -20.42 27.36
CA PRO A 188 -18.13 -19.68 27.19
C PRO A 188 -18.60 -18.98 28.48
N ASP A 189 -18.47 -19.64 29.64
CA ASP A 189 -18.85 -19.07 30.94
C ASP A 189 -18.07 -17.80 31.29
N GLU A 190 -16.76 -17.75 30.97
CA GLU A 190 -15.93 -16.56 31.18
C GLU A 190 -16.35 -15.38 30.30
N LEU A 191 -16.89 -15.67 29.10
CA LEU A 191 -17.35 -14.63 28.19
C LEU A 191 -18.74 -14.11 28.52
N GLU A 192 -19.62 -14.97 29.04
CA GLU A 192 -21.03 -14.66 29.30
C GLU A 192 -21.28 -14.13 30.71
N ASN A 193 -20.40 -14.45 31.69
CA ASN A 193 -20.58 -14.06 33.08
C ASN A 193 -20.25 -12.57 33.30
N PRO A 194 -21.23 -11.72 33.60
CA PRO A 194 -21.00 -10.29 33.78
C PRO A 194 -20.14 -9.94 35.01
N GLY A 195 -19.97 -10.86 35.98
CA GLY A 195 -19.08 -10.69 37.13
C GLY A 195 -17.60 -11.00 36.83
N SER A 196 -17.27 -11.52 35.65
CA SER A 196 -15.94 -11.99 35.29
C SER A 196 -15.08 -11.02 34.47
N VAL A 197 -15.50 -9.76 34.29
CA VAL A 197 -14.81 -8.82 33.36
C VAL A 197 -13.35 -8.61 33.74
N LEU A 198 -13.02 -8.32 35.01
CA LEU A 198 -11.64 -8.09 35.43
C LEU A 198 -10.79 -9.38 35.41
N PRO A 199 -11.24 -10.52 35.92
CA PRO A 199 -10.58 -11.79 35.72
C PRO A 199 -10.36 -12.15 34.24
N LEU A 200 -11.34 -11.92 33.38
CA LEU A 200 -11.22 -12.13 31.93
C LEU A 200 -10.13 -11.24 31.32
N VAL A 201 -10.10 -9.95 31.63
CA VAL A 201 -9.06 -9.03 31.15
C VAL A 201 -7.67 -9.49 31.61
N ASN A 202 -7.53 -9.91 32.87
CA ASN A 202 -6.26 -10.41 33.39
C ASN A 202 -5.83 -11.68 32.64
N LYS A 203 -6.73 -12.63 32.46
CA LYS A 203 -6.47 -13.88 31.72
C LYS A 203 -6.07 -13.62 30.26
N VAL A 204 -6.77 -12.75 29.55
CA VAL A 204 -6.41 -12.34 28.18
C VAL A 204 -5.04 -11.68 28.16
N SER A 205 -4.73 -10.83 29.14
CA SER A 205 -3.42 -10.19 29.25
C SER A 205 -2.29 -11.17 29.52
N GLU A 206 -2.54 -12.22 30.30
CA GLU A 206 -1.59 -13.32 30.52
C GLU A 206 -1.39 -14.15 29.26
N LEU A 207 -2.46 -14.47 28.51
CA LEU A 207 -2.38 -15.16 27.23
C LEU A 207 -1.55 -14.37 26.20
N ILE A 208 -1.76 -13.05 26.10
CA ILE A 208 -1.00 -12.18 25.20
C ILE A 208 0.50 -12.20 25.55
N ARG A 209 0.87 -12.27 26.84
CA ARG A 209 2.27 -12.32 27.29
C ARG A 209 2.87 -13.71 27.32
N SER A 210 2.08 -14.73 27.05
CA SER A 210 2.53 -16.13 27.09
C SER A 210 3.59 -16.40 26.02
N ASP A 211 4.57 -17.21 26.35
CA ASP A 211 5.56 -17.78 25.43
C ASP A 211 4.94 -18.73 24.36
N LYS A 212 3.66 -19.08 24.53
CA LYS A 212 2.89 -19.88 23.56
C LYS A 212 2.17 -19.02 22.53
N MET A 213 2.15 -17.68 22.70
CA MET A 213 1.57 -16.78 21.72
C MET A 213 2.37 -16.85 20.40
N PRO A 214 1.71 -17.09 19.24
CA PRO A 214 2.42 -17.13 17.96
C PRO A 214 3.00 -15.75 17.61
N ILE A 215 4.33 -15.62 17.56
CA ILE A 215 5.04 -14.36 17.26
C ILE A 215 6.20 -14.54 16.30
N ASP A 216 6.29 -15.66 15.59
CA ASP A 216 7.45 -16.02 14.75
C ASP A 216 7.74 -15.04 13.62
N ASN A 217 6.72 -14.32 13.13
CA ASN A 217 6.86 -13.37 12.03
C ASN A 217 6.90 -11.92 12.51
N PHE A 218 6.07 -11.53 13.47
CA PHE A 218 6.06 -10.16 14.01
C PHE A 218 7.12 -9.93 15.08
N GLY A 219 7.60 -10.97 15.74
CA GLY A 219 8.49 -10.87 16.89
C GLY A 219 7.82 -10.36 18.17
N ALA A 220 6.54 -10.02 18.12
CA ALA A 220 5.74 -9.54 19.24
C ALA A 220 4.24 -9.84 19.02
N PRO A 221 3.43 -9.89 20.09
CA PRO A 221 1.99 -9.99 19.97
C PRO A 221 1.41 -8.75 19.29
N LEU A 222 0.53 -8.96 18.29
CA LEU A 222 -0.20 -7.90 17.62
C LEU A 222 -1.69 -7.91 18.01
N MET A 223 -2.27 -9.12 18.19
CA MET A 223 -3.65 -9.24 18.67
C MET A 223 -3.78 -8.72 20.09
N GLY A 224 -4.62 -7.71 20.29
CA GLY A 224 -4.79 -7.02 21.58
C GLY A 224 -3.62 -6.10 21.97
N SER A 225 -2.73 -5.77 21.02
CA SER A 225 -1.58 -4.90 21.22
C SER A 225 -1.30 -4.05 19.99
N ILE A 226 -0.20 -3.31 20.02
CA ILE A 226 0.39 -2.61 18.87
C ILE A 226 1.87 -2.92 18.78
N ILE A 227 2.46 -2.80 17.58
CA ILE A 227 3.91 -2.83 17.40
C ILE A 227 4.33 -1.44 16.92
N PRO A 228 5.04 -0.66 17.76
CA PRO A 228 5.34 0.75 17.47
C PRO A 228 6.58 0.96 16.60
N TRP A 229 6.98 -0.04 15.84
CA TRP A 229 8.13 0.00 14.94
C TRP A 229 7.88 -0.85 13.70
N ILE A 230 8.11 -0.28 12.52
CA ILE A 230 7.96 -0.99 11.24
C ILE A 230 9.23 -0.79 10.42
N ASP A 231 9.78 -1.88 9.84
CA ASP A 231 11.01 -1.91 9.05
C ASP A 231 12.28 -1.69 9.90
N SER A 232 13.44 -1.53 9.25
CA SER A 232 14.76 -1.43 9.89
C SER A 232 14.96 -0.09 10.61
N ASP A 233 15.76 -0.13 11.66
CA ASP A 233 16.25 1.05 12.38
C ASP A 233 17.31 1.76 11.53
N LEU A 234 17.21 3.09 11.41
CA LEU A 234 18.20 3.93 10.72
C LEU A 234 19.29 4.45 11.65
N GLY A 235 19.16 4.22 12.96
CA GLY A 235 20.16 4.62 13.97
C GLY A 235 20.04 6.09 14.41
N ASP A 236 19.05 6.82 13.97
CA ASP A 236 18.76 8.21 14.32
C ASP A 236 17.43 8.39 15.05
N GLY A 237 16.81 7.28 15.48
CA GLY A 237 15.50 7.25 16.13
C GLY A 237 14.33 7.10 15.14
N ASN A 238 14.61 7.04 13.84
CA ASN A 238 13.61 6.79 12.82
C ASN A 238 13.67 5.34 12.32
N SER A 239 12.53 4.78 11.99
CA SER A 239 12.45 3.58 11.19
C SER A 239 12.58 3.92 9.69
N ARG A 240 13.01 2.94 8.90
CA ARG A 240 13.02 3.09 7.44
C ARG A 240 11.62 3.36 6.86
N GLU A 241 10.57 2.84 7.48
CA GLU A 241 9.19 3.10 7.06
C GLU A 241 8.80 4.58 7.24
N GLU A 242 9.23 5.20 8.32
CA GLU A 242 8.99 6.63 8.60
C GLU A 242 9.78 7.52 7.63
N TRP A 243 11.05 7.20 7.38
CA TRP A 243 11.86 7.90 6.39
C TRP A 243 11.22 7.92 4.99
N LYS A 244 10.58 6.81 4.58
CA LYS A 244 9.85 6.76 3.29
C LYS A 244 8.76 7.84 3.20
N GLY A 245 8.21 8.28 4.32
CA GLY A 245 7.19 9.31 4.38
C GLY A 245 7.58 10.56 3.61
N GLU A 246 8.68 11.18 3.98
CA GLU A 246 9.18 12.39 3.31
C GLU A 246 9.78 12.08 1.93
N ALA A 247 10.66 11.09 1.86
CA ALA A 247 11.40 10.78 0.65
C ALA A 247 10.48 10.44 -0.53
N GLU A 248 9.50 9.56 -0.32
CA GLU A 248 8.59 9.13 -1.38
C GLU A 248 7.50 10.17 -1.69
N THR A 249 6.99 10.91 -0.69
CA THR A 249 6.01 11.99 -0.94
C THR A 249 6.54 12.98 -1.96
N ASN A 250 7.71 13.56 -1.70
CA ASN A 250 8.28 14.56 -2.60
C ASN A 250 8.60 13.96 -3.98
N LYS A 251 9.12 12.74 -4.03
CA LYS A 251 9.42 12.06 -5.31
C LYS A 251 8.16 11.74 -6.13
N ILE A 252 7.08 11.26 -5.51
CA ILE A 252 5.79 11.04 -6.19
C ILE A 252 5.29 12.35 -6.80
N LEU A 253 5.39 13.44 -6.06
CA LEU A 253 4.91 14.75 -6.50
C LEU A 253 5.86 15.43 -7.51
N GLY A 254 7.03 14.86 -7.76
CA GLY A 254 8.05 15.45 -8.64
C GLY A 254 8.69 16.72 -8.06
N LEU A 255 8.73 16.80 -6.73
CA LEU A 255 9.29 17.90 -5.98
C LEU A 255 10.70 17.57 -5.46
N PRO A 256 11.56 18.57 -5.27
CA PRO A 256 12.81 18.39 -4.55
C PRO A 256 12.57 17.81 -3.15
N VAL A 257 13.50 17.00 -2.65
CA VAL A 257 13.45 16.45 -1.28
C VAL A 257 13.29 17.59 -0.26
N GLY A 258 12.41 17.42 0.71
CA GLY A 258 12.15 18.41 1.76
C GLY A 258 11.24 19.57 1.37
N THR A 259 10.72 19.62 0.13
CA THR A 259 9.76 20.67 -0.29
C THR A 259 8.48 20.61 0.55
N ILE A 260 7.94 19.42 0.78
CA ILE A 260 6.89 19.17 1.76
C ILE A 260 7.51 18.31 2.86
N PRO A 261 7.81 18.88 4.03
CA PRO A 261 8.27 18.10 5.17
C PRO A 261 7.18 17.12 5.62
N VAL A 262 7.55 15.84 5.74
CA VAL A 262 6.67 14.78 6.23
C VAL A 262 7.35 14.04 7.36
N ASN A 263 6.72 13.99 8.51
CA ASN A 263 7.22 13.26 9.67
C ASN A 263 6.08 12.46 10.31
N GLY A 264 6.38 11.57 11.24
CA GLY A 264 5.35 10.80 11.92
C GLY A 264 5.87 9.51 12.54
N LEU A 265 4.92 8.65 12.89
CA LEU A 265 5.21 7.31 13.41
C LEU A 265 4.46 6.25 12.61
N CYS A 266 5.11 5.12 12.42
CA CYS A 266 4.53 3.98 11.73
C CYS A 266 4.26 2.84 12.71
N ILE A 267 2.97 2.55 12.93
CA ILE A 267 2.51 1.60 13.93
C ILE A 267 1.79 0.44 13.26
N ARG A 268 2.14 -0.80 13.61
CA ARG A 268 1.37 -1.98 13.23
C ARG A 268 0.23 -2.19 14.21
N VAL A 269 -0.98 -2.41 13.70
CA VAL A 269 -2.19 -2.62 14.50
C VAL A 269 -2.87 -3.95 14.14
N GLY A 270 -3.68 -4.49 15.06
CA GLY A 270 -4.39 -5.77 14.91
C GLY A 270 -5.52 -5.75 13.85
N VAL A 271 -5.31 -5.09 12.73
CA VAL A 271 -6.22 -5.02 11.57
C VAL A 271 -5.68 -5.92 10.48
N ILE A 272 -6.54 -6.72 9.86
CA ILE A 272 -6.13 -7.67 8.81
C ILE A 272 -5.73 -6.95 7.52
N ARG A 273 -6.58 -6.03 7.03
CA ARG A 273 -6.47 -5.34 5.74
C ARG A 273 -6.90 -3.88 5.88
N CYS A 274 -6.44 -3.01 5.02
CA CYS A 274 -6.53 -1.54 5.05
C CYS A 274 -5.56 -0.86 6.01
N HIS A 275 -4.92 0.19 5.52
CA HIS A 275 -4.18 1.12 6.35
C HIS A 275 -5.03 2.34 6.66
N SER A 276 -4.86 2.86 7.87
CA SER A 276 -5.41 4.16 8.25
C SER A 276 -4.27 5.10 8.60
N ALA A 277 -4.48 6.40 8.41
CA ALA A 277 -3.53 7.42 8.84
C ALA A 277 -4.24 8.60 9.48
N ALA A 278 -3.86 8.92 10.72
CA ALA A 278 -4.22 10.18 11.35
C ALA A 278 -3.15 11.22 10.97
N ILE A 279 -3.58 12.25 10.25
CA ILE A 279 -2.68 13.22 9.66
C ILE A 279 -2.95 14.60 10.26
N THR A 280 -1.91 15.25 10.72
CA THR A 280 -1.90 16.67 11.06
C THR A 280 -1.29 17.43 9.89
N LEU A 281 -2.03 18.38 9.35
CA LEU A 281 -1.64 19.20 8.20
C LEU A 281 -1.46 20.65 8.64
N LYS A 282 -0.35 21.29 8.24
CA LYS A 282 -0.32 22.75 8.15
C LYS A 282 -0.60 23.13 6.71
N LEU A 283 -1.57 23.97 6.53
CA LEU A 283 -1.92 24.52 5.23
C LEU A 283 -1.36 25.95 5.06
N LYS A 284 -1.13 26.37 3.83
CA LYS A 284 -0.62 27.71 3.50
C LYS A 284 -1.63 28.82 3.84
N ARG A 285 -2.92 28.48 3.99
CA ARG A 285 -4.01 29.35 4.39
C ARG A 285 -5.14 28.58 5.06
N GLU A 286 -6.10 29.29 5.61
CA GLU A 286 -7.32 28.67 6.12
C GLU A 286 -8.16 28.07 4.98
N VAL A 287 -8.77 26.92 5.29
CA VAL A 287 -9.68 26.15 4.43
C VAL A 287 -10.90 25.79 5.25
N SER A 288 -12.08 26.14 4.76
CA SER A 288 -13.35 25.73 5.39
C SER A 288 -13.65 24.25 5.12
N GLU A 289 -14.55 23.65 5.91
CA GLU A 289 -14.97 22.26 5.70
C GLU A 289 -15.62 22.06 4.31
N ALA A 290 -16.46 23.01 3.88
CA ALA A 290 -17.09 22.93 2.55
C ALA A 290 -16.06 23.07 1.41
N GLU A 291 -15.03 23.89 1.57
CA GLU A 291 -13.94 24.00 0.60
C GLU A 291 -13.10 22.73 0.59
N PHE A 292 -12.79 22.16 1.76
CA PHE A 292 -12.08 20.89 1.86
C PHE A 292 -12.82 19.77 1.14
N GLU A 293 -14.12 19.61 1.43
CA GLU A 293 -14.98 18.63 0.76
C GLU A 293 -14.95 18.80 -0.76
N ALA A 294 -15.12 20.04 -1.26
CA ALA A 294 -15.08 20.33 -2.68
C ALA A 294 -13.73 19.97 -3.31
N LEU A 295 -12.61 20.31 -2.66
CA LEU A 295 -11.27 20.02 -3.14
C LEU A 295 -11.01 18.52 -3.24
N VAL A 296 -11.34 17.75 -2.20
CA VAL A 296 -11.02 16.31 -2.18
C VAL A 296 -11.95 15.52 -3.10
N THR A 297 -13.25 15.81 -3.15
CA THR A 297 -14.22 15.10 -3.99
C THR A 297 -14.03 15.34 -5.48
N HIS A 298 -13.50 16.51 -5.88
CA HIS A 298 -13.22 16.81 -7.30
C HIS A 298 -11.83 16.34 -7.75
N SER A 299 -11.00 15.81 -6.86
CA SER A 299 -9.64 15.41 -7.21
C SER A 299 -9.57 14.17 -8.11
N HIS A 300 -10.29 13.14 -7.78
CA HIS A 300 -10.44 11.91 -8.56
C HIS A 300 -11.61 11.05 -8.03
N PRO A 301 -12.16 10.09 -8.80
CA PRO A 301 -13.40 9.37 -8.46
C PRO A 301 -13.28 8.37 -7.31
N TRP A 302 -12.07 8.09 -6.82
CA TRP A 302 -11.84 7.10 -5.75
C TRP A 302 -11.78 7.73 -4.35
N VAL A 303 -11.84 9.05 -4.21
CA VAL A 303 -11.97 9.70 -2.90
C VAL A 303 -13.41 9.58 -2.41
N ASN A 304 -13.55 9.08 -1.19
CA ASN A 304 -14.81 9.05 -0.47
C ASN A 304 -14.72 10.00 0.74
N TYR A 305 -15.26 11.22 0.57
CA TYR A 305 -15.35 12.16 1.70
C TYR A 305 -16.40 11.69 2.69
N VAL A 306 -16.02 11.66 3.96
CA VAL A 306 -16.89 11.30 5.07
C VAL A 306 -17.08 12.52 5.98
N PRO A 307 -18.32 13.03 6.12
CA PRO A 307 -18.63 14.19 6.96
C PRO A 307 -18.15 14.02 8.40
N ASN A 308 -17.69 15.12 9.00
CA ASN A 308 -17.12 15.09 10.36
C ASN A 308 -18.21 15.02 11.45
N ASN A 309 -18.99 13.94 11.45
CA ASN A 309 -19.91 13.58 12.52
C ASN A 309 -19.66 12.14 12.98
N LYS A 310 -20.17 11.78 14.15
CA LYS A 310 -19.95 10.48 14.78
C LYS A 310 -20.49 9.32 13.93
N GLU A 311 -21.73 9.45 13.49
CA GLU A 311 -22.47 8.40 12.79
C GLU A 311 -21.77 8.03 11.47
N ALA A 312 -21.50 9.01 10.63
CA ALA A 312 -20.80 8.81 9.36
C ALA A 312 -19.37 8.28 9.56
N SER A 313 -18.63 8.85 10.53
CA SER A 313 -17.24 8.44 10.79
C SER A 313 -17.16 6.98 11.23
N VAL A 314 -18.03 6.53 12.12
CA VAL A 314 -18.05 5.15 12.63
C VAL A 314 -18.54 4.17 11.55
N ALA A 315 -19.49 4.57 10.72
CA ALA A 315 -20.04 3.71 9.69
C ALA A 315 -19.10 3.57 8.47
N HIS A 316 -18.47 4.65 8.02
CA HIS A 316 -17.87 4.70 6.68
C HIS A 316 -16.36 4.94 6.67
N LEU A 317 -15.75 5.48 7.74
CA LEU A 317 -14.31 5.79 7.78
C LEU A 317 -13.55 4.71 8.57
N THR A 318 -13.74 3.45 8.19
CA THR A 318 -13.16 2.30 8.90
C THR A 318 -12.56 1.26 7.94
N PRO A 319 -11.54 0.51 8.36
CA PRO A 319 -11.02 -0.63 7.60
C PRO A 319 -12.09 -1.66 7.20
N ALA A 320 -13.07 -1.91 8.07
CA ALA A 320 -14.14 -2.85 7.82
C ALA A 320 -15.05 -2.42 6.65
N HIS A 321 -15.28 -1.12 6.49
CA HIS A 321 -16.09 -0.58 5.40
C HIS A 321 -15.33 -0.50 4.07
N ILE A 322 -14.07 -0.08 4.11
CA ILE A 322 -13.25 0.23 2.93
C ILE A 322 -12.59 -1.03 2.31
N SER A 323 -12.40 -2.08 3.10
CA SER A 323 -11.68 -3.29 2.65
C SER A 323 -12.26 -3.91 1.38
N GLY A 324 -11.40 -4.17 0.39
CA GLY A 324 -11.78 -4.73 -0.92
C GLY A 324 -12.33 -3.70 -1.90
N SER A 325 -12.40 -2.42 -1.51
CA SER A 325 -12.88 -1.32 -2.36
C SER A 325 -11.72 -0.48 -2.87
N LEU A 326 -11.87 0.09 -4.07
CA LEU A 326 -10.97 1.12 -4.60
C LEU A 326 -11.18 2.48 -3.93
N GLN A 327 -12.19 2.64 -3.09
CA GLN A 327 -12.42 3.90 -2.39
C GLN A 327 -11.33 4.16 -1.34
N VAL A 328 -10.88 5.41 -1.28
CA VAL A 328 -10.04 5.93 -0.20
C VAL A 328 -10.89 6.90 0.60
N GLY A 329 -11.24 6.48 1.82
CA GLY A 329 -12.01 7.30 2.75
C GLY A 329 -11.15 8.43 3.31
N ILE A 330 -11.67 9.65 3.31
CA ILE A 330 -11.09 10.80 4.01
C ILE A 330 -12.17 11.54 4.79
N GLY A 331 -11.86 11.88 6.03
CA GLY A 331 -12.81 12.58 6.90
C GLY A 331 -12.12 13.08 8.18
N ARG A 332 -12.93 13.40 9.20
CA ARG A 332 -12.42 13.95 10.46
C ARG A 332 -11.65 15.25 10.27
N PHE A 333 -11.94 15.99 9.19
CA PHE A 333 -11.34 17.28 8.93
C PHE A 333 -11.82 18.30 9.99
N LYS A 334 -10.88 18.86 10.71
CA LYS A 334 -11.16 19.93 11.69
C LYS A 334 -9.93 20.79 11.92
N LYS A 335 -10.13 22.10 12.10
CA LYS A 335 -9.09 23.05 12.52
C LYS A 335 -8.65 22.73 13.95
N MET A 336 -7.36 22.71 14.19
CA MET A 336 -6.78 22.52 15.53
C MET A 336 -6.53 23.88 16.18
N ALA A 337 -6.75 23.98 17.48
CA ALA A 337 -6.52 25.21 18.25
C ALA A 337 -5.02 25.35 18.61
N LEU A 338 -4.18 25.56 17.60
CA LEU A 338 -2.75 25.72 17.75
C LEU A 338 -2.32 27.08 17.20
N ASN A 339 -2.08 28.05 18.08
CA ASN A 339 -1.54 29.40 17.79
C ASN A 339 -2.25 30.17 16.66
N ASN A 340 -3.54 29.92 16.40
CA ASN A 340 -4.30 30.42 15.26
C ASN A 340 -3.73 30.06 13.86
N ASP A 341 -2.74 29.18 13.80
CA ASP A 341 -2.22 28.67 12.53
C ASP A 341 -3.26 27.83 11.77
N PRO A 342 -3.22 27.76 10.44
CA PRO A 342 -4.10 26.91 9.65
C PRO A 342 -3.69 25.44 9.72
N ILE A 343 -3.70 24.89 10.94
CA ILE A 343 -3.37 23.48 11.23
C ILE A 343 -4.65 22.68 11.37
N TYR A 344 -4.71 21.56 10.68
CA TYR A 344 -5.88 20.69 10.61
C TYR A 344 -5.53 19.25 10.91
N SER A 345 -6.49 18.50 11.42
CA SER A 345 -6.43 17.05 11.49
C SER A 345 -7.36 16.43 10.46
N VAL A 346 -6.95 15.30 9.87
CA VAL A 346 -7.76 14.43 9.01
C VAL A 346 -7.46 12.98 9.32
N LEU A 347 -8.37 12.09 8.97
CA LEU A 347 -8.16 10.65 8.97
C LEU A 347 -8.36 10.12 7.54
N THR A 348 -7.42 9.31 7.05
CA THR A 348 -7.57 8.57 5.81
C THR A 348 -7.62 7.07 6.08
N VAL A 349 -8.39 6.34 5.27
CA VAL A 349 -8.47 4.88 5.30
C VAL A 349 -8.50 4.36 3.87
N GLY A 350 -7.63 3.42 3.54
CA GLY A 350 -7.58 2.84 2.20
C GLY A 350 -7.07 1.42 2.19
N ASP A 351 -7.39 0.70 1.12
CA ASP A 351 -6.94 -0.67 0.94
C ASP A 351 -5.53 -0.73 0.35
N GLN A 352 -4.57 -1.09 1.20
CA GLN A 352 -3.15 -1.13 0.82
C GLN A 352 -2.80 -2.22 -0.20
N LEU A 353 -3.65 -3.24 -0.38
CA LEU A 353 -3.44 -4.24 -1.44
C LEU A 353 -3.92 -3.73 -2.81
N LEU A 354 -4.81 -2.75 -2.82
CA LEU A 354 -5.29 -2.07 -4.03
C LEU A 354 -4.41 -0.86 -4.36
N TRP A 355 -4.79 0.35 -3.93
CA TRP A 355 -4.03 1.57 -4.25
C TRP A 355 -2.64 1.62 -3.61
N GLY A 356 -2.43 0.92 -2.50
CA GLY A 356 -1.10 0.79 -1.89
C GLY A 356 -0.16 -0.17 -2.61
N ALA A 357 -0.63 -0.96 -3.60
CA ALA A 357 0.18 -1.99 -4.25
C ALA A 357 -0.27 -2.32 -5.68
N ALA A 358 -1.35 -3.10 -5.87
CA ALA A 358 -1.69 -3.72 -7.15
C ALA A 358 -2.24 -2.74 -8.20
N GLU A 359 -3.10 -1.82 -7.80
CA GLU A 359 -3.81 -0.94 -8.73
C GLU A 359 -2.88 0.04 -9.47
N PRO A 360 -1.88 0.68 -8.85
CA PRO A 360 -0.92 1.50 -9.60
C PRO A 360 -0.15 0.71 -10.66
N LEU A 361 0.21 -0.56 -10.39
CA LEU A 361 0.93 -1.41 -11.35
C LEU A 361 0.04 -1.74 -12.56
N ARG A 362 -1.21 -2.14 -12.30
CA ARG A 362 -2.22 -2.42 -13.32
C ARG A 362 -2.46 -1.20 -14.21
N ARG A 363 -2.64 -0.04 -13.59
CA ARG A 363 -2.88 1.21 -14.30
C ARG A 363 -1.67 1.66 -15.10
N MET A 364 -0.46 1.47 -14.59
CA MET A 364 0.76 1.74 -15.36
C MET A 364 0.86 0.88 -16.62
N LEU A 365 0.53 -0.42 -16.53
CA LEU A 365 0.42 -1.26 -17.72
C LEU A 365 -0.54 -0.62 -18.74
N ASN A 366 -1.73 -0.19 -18.29
CA ASN A 366 -2.74 0.39 -19.17
C ASN A 366 -2.32 1.75 -19.75
N ILE A 367 -1.55 2.56 -19.00
CA ILE A 367 -0.94 3.80 -19.51
C ILE A 367 0.05 3.46 -20.64
N LEU A 368 0.94 2.50 -20.44
CA LEU A 368 1.90 2.09 -21.46
C LEU A 368 1.25 1.50 -22.73
N LEU A 369 0.07 0.90 -22.57
CA LEU A 369 -0.74 0.40 -23.67
C LEU A 369 -1.66 1.46 -24.29
N ASN A 370 -1.61 2.71 -23.84
CA ASN A 370 -2.48 3.83 -24.28
C ASN A 370 -3.98 3.50 -24.13
N ARG A 371 -4.38 2.88 -23.02
CA ARG A 371 -5.78 2.52 -22.73
C ARG A 371 -6.47 3.50 -21.78
N ILE A 372 -5.68 4.24 -20.95
CA ILE A 372 -6.16 5.26 -20.00
C ILE A 372 -5.25 6.49 -20.01
#